data_d11a61ac8ac35a73780f6c129294f5b3
#
_entry.id   d11a61ac8ac35a73780f6c129294f5b3
#
_cell.length_a   1.000
_cell.length_b   1.000
_cell.length_c   1.000
_cell.angle_alpha   90.00
_cell.angle_beta   90.00
_cell.angle_gamma   90.00
#
_symmetry.space_group_name_H-M   'P 1'
#
loop_
_entity.id
_entity.type
_entity.pdbx_description
1 polymer ?
#
loop_
_entity_poly.entity_id
_entity_poly.type
_entity_poly.pdbx_seq_one_letter_code
_entity_poly.pdbx_strand_id
1 'polypeptide(L)'
;AEADLVVAVGASLDRYTMSDGGAPFPKARVVSIASESAIRSGCQVPDLHLNGDADASLRALLHLLGERRFANDGYRTTETRDRIAASVAAVQPATHDGAPLDPRTAMHVLEKYLGERDDVVVGCGHFLSFVGMHLRRPVGGHFFWSHYFGSIGYALPMGIGIAAARPDRRVTVIEGDGSIMMALPELESAARLGLDLRVVVINDQALGAEMHKLRAIGLDPADAHLPTPDFGAVARVLGGTGDLVTDAEGLALSLDRYADGWSGLHVIDVRTDRNVLSEMYQKLHFGQKHQAPHQRLPVTGDSAP
;
A
#
# COMPACT_ATOMS: atom_id res chain seq x y z
N ALA A 1 5.17 14.67 15.88
CA ALA A 1 5.51 14.66 17.32
C ALA A 1 5.50 16.06 17.95
N GLU A 2 5.42 17.12 17.14
CA GLU A 2 5.48 18.52 17.59
C GLU A 2 4.10 19.19 17.65
N ALA A 3 3.05 18.55 17.18
CA ALA A 3 1.69 19.07 17.22
C ALA A 3 1.19 19.15 18.67
N ASP A 4 0.50 20.22 19.01
CA ASP A 4 -0.22 20.45 20.26
C ASP A 4 -1.70 20.03 20.14
N LEU A 5 -2.23 20.01 18.90
CA LEU A 5 -3.58 19.55 18.56
C LEU A 5 -3.55 18.69 17.31
N VAL A 6 -4.25 17.57 17.35
CA VAL A 6 -4.53 16.71 16.21
C VAL A 6 -6.03 16.62 16.01
N VAL A 7 -6.49 16.93 14.81
CA VAL A 7 -7.90 16.74 14.42
C VAL A 7 -7.96 15.56 13.46
N ALA A 8 -8.49 14.46 13.95
CA ALA A 8 -8.69 13.23 13.18
C ALA A 8 -10.07 13.24 12.53
N VAL A 9 -10.13 13.34 11.22
CA VAL A 9 -11.38 13.43 10.47
C VAL A 9 -11.58 12.15 9.66
N GLY A 10 -12.66 11.42 9.94
CA GLY A 10 -12.95 10.13 9.30
C GLY A 10 -11.90 9.04 9.53
N ALA A 11 -11.00 9.25 10.50
CA ALA A 11 -9.91 8.31 10.81
C ALA A 11 -10.30 7.45 12.02
N SER A 12 -9.99 6.15 11.93
CA SER A 12 -10.35 5.15 12.95
C SER A 12 -9.52 5.25 14.23
N LEU A 13 -8.37 5.93 14.22
CA LEU A 13 -7.39 5.96 15.32
C LEU A 13 -7.03 4.56 15.83
N ASP A 14 -7.04 3.58 14.92
CA ASP A 14 -6.71 2.19 15.19
C ASP A 14 -5.19 1.95 15.25
N ARG A 15 -4.81 0.68 15.47
CA ARG A 15 -3.39 0.29 15.54
C ARG A 15 -2.57 0.69 14.32
N TYR A 16 -3.17 0.69 13.14
CA TYR A 16 -2.46 1.02 11.88
C TYR A 16 -2.25 2.52 11.76
N THR A 17 -3.27 3.33 12.06
CA THR A 17 -3.19 4.78 12.00
C THR A 17 -2.37 5.35 13.16
N MET A 18 -2.28 4.61 14.28
CA MET A 18 -1.62 5.03 15.52
C MET A 18 -0.28 4.30 15.76
N SER A 19 0.38 3.82 14.70
CA SER A 19 1.68 3.13 14.81
C SER A 19 1.68 2.03 15.87
N ASP A 20 0.71 1.12 15.78
CA ASP A 20 0.54 -0.03 16.70
C ASP A 20 0.36 0.37 18.18
N GLY A 21 -0.23 1.52 18.44
CA GLY A 21 -0.46 2.06 19.78
C GLY A 21 0.72 2.88 20.33
N GLY A 22 1.74 3.13 19.51
CA GLY A 22 2.93 3.87 19.89
C GLY A 22 2.71 5.39 20.14
N ALA A 23 1.46 5.85 20.24
CA ALA A 23 1.07 7.23 20.49
C ALA A 23 1.93 8.24 19.68
N PRO A 24 1.73 8.36 18.35
CA PRO A 24 2.56 9.23 17.51
C PRO A 24 2.45 10.71 17.92
N PHE A 25 1.46 11.05 18.76
CA PHE A 25 1.18 12.39 19.23
C PHE A 25 1.15 12.47 20.77
N PRO A 26 2.25 12.15 21.48
CA PRO A 26 2.22 11.97 22.94
C PRO A 26 1.89 13.24 23.73
N LYS A 27 1.99 14.42 23.11
CA LYS A 27 1.77 15.72 23.73
C LYS A 27 0.56 16.46 23.17
N ALA A 28 -0.03 15.98 22.08
CA ALA A 28 -1.14 16.63 21.42
C ALA A 28 -2.47 16.24 22.07
N ARG A 29 -3.38 17.20 22.16
CA ARG A 29 -4.80 16.89 22.33
C ARG A 29 -5.36 16.32 21.04
N VAL A 30 -6.21 15.32 21.14
CA VAL A 30 -6.81 14.65 19.97
C VAL A 30 -8.30 14.90 19.92
N VAL A 31 -8.74 15.52 18.83
CA VAL A 31 -10.16 15.68 18.50
C VAL A 31 -10.49 14.71 17.36
N SER A 32 -11.53 13.90 17.53
CA SER A 32 -12.03 13.01 16.49
C SER A 32 -13.36 13.53 15.94
N ILE A 33 -13.49 13.55 14.62
CA ILE A 33 -14.72 13.86 13.90
C ILE A 33 -15.04 12.64 13.03
N ALA A 34 -16.09 11.88 13.38
CA ALA A 34 -16.49 10.70 12.63
C ALA A 34 -17.97 10.38 12.86
N SER A 35 -18.61 9.73 11.91
CA SER A 35 -19.99 9.25 12.01
C SER A 35 -20.19 8.03 12.93
N GLU A 36 -19.08 7.41 13.34
CA GLU A 36 -19.08 6.28 14.27
C GLU A 36 -18.15 6.58 15.46
N SER A 37 -18.41 5.91 16.59
CA SER A 37 -17.55 6.06 17.76
C SER A 37 -16.13 5.61 17.44
N ALA A 38 -15.17 6.52 17.59
CA ALA A 38 -13.74 6.24 17.43
C ALA A 38 -13.18 5.24 18.45
N ILE A 39 -13.97 4.88 19.45
CA ILE A 39 -13.57 3.99 20.57
C ILE A 39 -13.44 2.52 20.14
N ARG A 40 -13.80 2.16 18.91
CA ARG A 40 -13.80 0.77 18.45
C ARG A 40 -12.43 0.07 18.46
N SER A 41 -11.35 0.79 18.38
CA SER A 41 -10.02 0.19 18.16
C SER A 41 -9.11 0.11 19.39
N GLY A 42 -9.46 0.81 20.47
CA GLY A 42 -8.73 0.72 21.74
C GLY A 42 -7.29 1.28 21.75
N CYS A 43 -6.81 1.89 20.66
CA CYS A 43 -5.43 2.38 20.59
C CYS A 43 -5.25 3.79 21.13
N GLN A 44 -6.21 4.68 20.90
CA GLN A 44 -6.22 6.00 21.51
C GLN A 44 -7.65 6.51 21.69
N VAL A 45 -7.98 6.93 22.90
CA VAL A 45 -9.23 7.62 23.20
C VAL A 45 -9.02 9.11 22.88
N PRO A 46 -9.83 9.73 22.01
CA PRO A 46 -9.73 11.16 21.75
C PRO A 46 -10.17 11.98 22.97
N ASP A 47 -9.53 13.13 23.17
CA ASP A 47 -9.94 14.08 24.23
C ASP A 47 -11.35 14.64 23.97
N LEU A 48 -11.73 14.77 22.70
CA LEU A 48 -13.07 15.16 22.26
C LEU A 48 -13.47 14.38 21.04
N HIS A 49 -14.69 13.81 21.06
CA HIS A 49 -15.28 13.16 19.91
C HIS A 49 -16.53 13.91 19.45
N LEU A 50 -16.54 14.32 18.20
CA LEU A 50 -17.68 14.92 17.53
C LEU A 50 -18.31 13.86 16.62
N ASN A 51 -19.45 13.33 17.03
CA ASN A 51 -20.20 12.35 16.24
C ASN A 51 -21.00 13.07 15.16
N GLY A 52 -20.64 12.88 13.91
CA GLY A 52 -21.31 13.51 12.78
C GLY A 52 -20.62 13.26 11.45
N ASP A 53 -21.28 13.71 10.39
CA ASP A 53 -20.71 13.71 9.05
C ASP A 53 -19.45 14.58 8.98
N ALA A 54 -18.40 14.07 8.35
CA ALA A 54 -17.10 14.74 8.32
C ALA A 54 -17.14 16.05 7.52
N ASP A 55 -17.81 16.08 6.37
CA ASP A 55 -17.91 17.28 5.52
C ASP A 55 -18.73 18.36 6.20
N ALA A 56 -19.90 18.02 6.73
CA ALA A 56 -20.78 18.97 7.45
C ALA A 56 -20.05 19.56 8.68
N SER A 57 -19.35 18.71 9.45
CA SER A 57 -18.61 19.14 10.63
C SER A 57 -17.45 20.07 10.27
N LEU A 58 -16.70 19.76 9.21
CA LEU A 58 -15.60 20.61 8.74
C LEU A 58 -16.10 21.94 8.20
N ARG A 59 -17.22 21.98 7.47
CA ARG A 59 -17.83 23.25 7.00
C ARG A 59 -18.25 24.12 8.17
N ALA A 60 -18.89 23.55 9.20
CA ALA A 60 -19.24 24.28 10.41
C ALA A 60 -18.00 24.82 11.14
N LEU A 61 -16.94 24.00 11.25
CA LEU A 61 -15.69 24.43 11.88
C LEU A 61 -15.02 25.56 11.09
N LEU A 62 -14.95 25.47 9.77
CA LEU A 62 -14.39 26.51 8.89
C LEU A 62 -15.16 27.81 9.01
N HIS A 63 -16.50 27.76 9.08
CA HIS A 63 -17.35 28.94 9.30
C HIS A 63 -17.02 29.63 10.64
N LEU A 64 -16.99 28.86 11.74
CA LEU A 64 -16.66 29.38 13.07
C LEU A 64 -15.23 29.97 13.14
N LEU A 65 -14.26 29.35 12.48
CA LEU A 65 -12.89 29.88 12.44
C LEU A 65 -12.81 31.17 11.63
N GLY A 66 -13.59 31.30 10.55
CA GLY A 66 -13.71 32.51 9.74
C GLY A 66 -14.33 33.68 10.54
N GLU A 67 -15.40 33.41 11.29
CA GLU A 67 -16.04 34.41 12.15
C GLU A 67 -15.08 34.92 13.25
N ARG A 68 -14.25 34.04 13.81
CA ARG A 68 -13.29 34.41 14.87
C ARG A 68 -11.99 35.01 14.33
N ARG A 69 -11.85 35.14 13.00
CA ARG A 69 -10.62 35.64 12.35
C ARG A 69 -9.39 34.92 12.86
N PHE A 70 -9.51 33.62 13.07
CA PHE A 70 -8.41 32.79 13.52
C PHE A 70 -7.34 32.72 12.41
N ALA A 71 -6.15 33.20 12.72
CA ALA A 71 -4.98 33.08 11.84
C ALA A 71 -3.89 32.31 12.55
N ASN A 72 -3.36 31.32 11.87
CA ASN A 72 -2.20 30.55 12.31
C ASN A 72 -1.43 30.09 11.07
N ASP A 73 -0.14 30.34 11.02
CA ASP A 73 0.73 29.93 9.92
C ASP A 73 0.91 28.41 9.89
N GLY A 74 0.71 27.75 11.03
CA GLY A 74 0.78 26.29 11.18
C GLY A 74 2.07 25.70 10.61
N TYR A 75 1.96 24.49 10.05
CA TYR A 75 3.08 23.79 9.42
C TYR A 75 3.17 24.01 7.91
N ARG A 76 2.37 24.91 7.32
CA ARG A 76 2.38 25.20 5.87
C ARG A 76 3.50 26.18 5.50
N THR A 77 4.71 25.87 5.91
CA THR A 77 5.91 26.67 5.64
C THR A 77 6.75 26.07 4.52
N THR A 78 7.57 26.91 3.87
CA THR A 78 8.56 26.44 2.90
C THR A 78 9.52 25.43 3.54
N GLU A 79 9.96 25.67 4.77
CA GLU A 79 10.82 24.77 5.51
C GLU A 79 10.19 23.37 5.70
N THR A 80 8.91 23.30 6.08
CA THR A 80 8.19 22.03 6.23
C THR A 80 8.10 21.30 4.89
N ARG A 81 7.77 22.02 3.82
CA ARG A 81 7.74 21.46 2.46
C ARG A 81 9.11 20.89 2.06
N ASP A 82 10.17 21.64 2.30
CA ASP A 82 11.53 21.26 1.92
C ASP A 82 12.04 20.07 2.75
N ARG A 83 11.68 20.01 4.06
CA ARG A 83 11.93 18.83 4.91
C ARG A 83 11.23 17.58 4.38
N ILE A 84 9.97 17.69 3.97
CA ILE A 84 9.21 16.56 3.39
C ILE A 84 9.88 16.11 2.09
N ALA A 85 10.20 17.05 1.19
CA ALA A 85 10.88 16.74 -0.06
C ALA A 85 12.24 16.06 0.17
N ALA A 86 13.03 16.57 1.11
CA ALA A 86 14.32 15.98 1.47
C ALA A 86 14.17 14.58 2.08
N SER A 87 13.16 14.33 2.91
CA SER A 87 12.93 13.00 3.50
C SER A 87 12.57 11.95 2.46
N VAL A 88 11.81 12.34 1.42
CA VAL A 88 11.48 11.48 0.29
C VAL A 88 12.71 11.23 -0.60
N ALA A 89 13.50 12.26 -0.86
CA ALA A 89 14.73 12.16 -1.67
C ALA A 89 15.85 11.37 -0.98
N ALA A 90 15.87 11.33 0.35
CA ALA A 90 16.88 10.61 1.14
C ALA A 90 16.76 9.08 1.02
N VAL A 91 15.60 8.58 0.62
CA VAL A 91 15.38 7.15 0.39
C VAL A 91 15.91 6.81 -1.00
N GLN A 92 17.21 6.49 -1.07
CA GLN A 92 17.83 6.04 -2.31
C GLN A 92 17.66 4.53 -2.44
N PRO A 93 17.16 4.03 -3.59
CA PRO A 93 17.17 2.61 -3.86
C PRO A 93 18.61 2.08 -3.85
N ALA A 94 18.84 0.99 -3.14
CA ALA A 94 20.13 0.33 -3.19
C ALA A 94 20.23 -0.43 -4.51
N THR A 95 21.16 -0.03 -5.38
CA THR A 95 21.51 -0.81 -6.57
C THR A 95 22.69 -1.70 -6.21
N HIS A 96 22.50 -3.01 -6.28
CA HIS A 96 23.59 -3.98 -6.19
C HIS A 96 23.68 -4.70 -7.54
N ASP A 97 24.86 -4.76 -8.12
CA ASP A 97 25.09 -5.48 -9.37
C ASP A 97 24.64 -6.94 -9.23
N GLY A 98 23.72 -7.37 -10.12
CA GLY A 98 23.17 -8.72 -10.13
C GLY A 98 22.07 -9.02 -9.11
N ALA A 99 21.65 -8.06 -8.30
CA ALA A 99 20.50 -8.20 -7.41
C ALA A 99 19.19 -7.99 -8.19
N PRO A 100 18.07 -8.63 -7.75
CA PRO A 100 16.75 -8.29 -8.25
C PRO A 100 16.42 -6.81 -8.03
N LEU A 101 15.46 -6.29 -8.82
CA LEU A 101 15.06 -4.88 -8.78
C LEU A 101 14.60 -4.46 -7.37
N ASP A 102 15.11 -3.34 -6.89
CA ASP A 102 14.59 -2.71 -5.68
C ASP A 102 13.11 -2.29 -5.90
N PRO A 103 12.16 -2.71 -5.06
CA PRO A 103 10.74 -2.37 -5.23
C PRO A 103 10.47 -0.87 -5.21
N ARG A 104 11.32 -0.05 -4.57
CA ARG A 104 11.21 1.42 -4.59
C ARG A 104 11.52 1.97 -5.98
N THR A 105 12.53 1.41 -6.64
CA THR A 105 12.87 1.73 -8.04
C THR A 105 11.71 1.36 -8.97
N ALA A 106 11.09 0.19 -8.77
CA ALA A 106 9.91 -0.20 -9.54
C ALA A 106 8.79 0.84 -9.43
N MET A 107 8.52 1.36 -8.22
CA MET A 107 7.51 2.40 -8.01
C MET A 107 7.88 3.72 -8.72
N HIS A 108 9.13 4.13 -8.68
CA HIS A 108 9.61 5.35 -9.35
C HIS A 108 9.57 5.24 -10.89
N VAL A 109 9.75 4.04 -11.44
CA VAL A 109 9.56 3.80 -12.88
C VAL A 109 8.07 3.85 -13.21
N LEU A 110 7.24 3.08 -12.50
CA LEU A 110 5.81 2.98 -12.74
C LEU A 110 5.10 4.34 -12.66
N GLU A 111 5.50 5.21 -11.73
CA GLU A 111 4.94 6.55 -11.54
C GLU A 111 4.92 7.38 -12.83
N LYS A 112 5.95 7.24 -13.68
CA LYS A 112 6.08 8.01 -14.94
C LYS A 112 5.05 7.62 -15.99
N TYR A 113 4.45 6.43 -15.83
CA TYR A 113 3.48 5.85 -16.77
C TYR A 113 2.03 5.90 -16.26
N LEU A 114 1.80 6.54 -15.12
CA LEU A 114 0.47 6.75 -14.56
C LEU A 114 -0.01 8.18 -14.87
N GLY A 115 -1.01 8.29 -15.71
CA GLY A 115 -1.62 9.56 -16.09
C GLY A 115 -2.93 9.85 -15.35
N GLU A 116 -3.57 10.97 -15.67
CA GLU A 116 -4.85 11.39 -15.08
C GLU A 116 -6.01 10.44 -15.41
N ARG A 117 -5.89 9.69 -16.52
CA ARG A 117 -6.90 8.71 -16.98
C ARG A 117 -6.67 7.31 -16.41
N ASP A 118 -5.63 7.09 -15.65
CA ASP A 118 -5.35 5.81 -15.01
C ASP A 118 -6.08 5.70 -13.67
N ASP A 119 -6.82 4.61 -13.49
CA ASP A 119 -7.34 4.16 -12.21
C ASP A 119 -6.36 3.12 -11.64
N VAL A 120 -5.90 3.32 -10.43
CA VAL A 120 -4.94 2.41 -9.77
C VAL A 120 -5.63 1.63 -8.68
N VAL A 121 -5.47 0.31 -8.74
CA VAL A 121 -5.98 -0.64 -7.74
C VAL A 121 -4.81 -1.32 -7.08
N VAL A 122 -4.74 -1.28 -5.75
CA VAL A 122 -3.60 -1.85 -5.01
C VAL A 122 -4.08 -2.94 -4.07
N GLY A 123 -3.39 -4.07 -4.13
CA GLY A 123 -3.63 -5.22 -3.27
C GLY A 123 -3.01 -5.08 -1.87
N CYS A 124 -3.10 -6.15 -1.10
CA CYS A 124 -2.57 -6.21 0.25
C CYS A 124 -1.31 -7.09 0.30
N GLY A 125 -0.27 -6.62 1.00
CA GLY A 125 1.01 -7.30 1.17
C GLY A 125 2.12 -6.34 1.57
N HIS A 126 3.35 -6.82 1.71
CA HIS A 126 4.49 -5.98 2.03
C HIS A 126 4.72 -4.88 0.97
N PHE A 127 4.56 -5.22 -0.32
CA PHE A 127 4.71 -4.30 -1.46
C PHE A 127 3.84 -3.05 -1.35
N LEU A 128 2.71 -3.15 -0.68
CA LEU A 128 1.77 -2.07 -0.45
C LEU A 128 2.42 -0.84 0.20
N SER A 129 3.35 -1.06 1.12
CA SER A 129 4.08 0.02 1.78
C SER A 129 4.98 0.79 0.80
N PHE A 130 5.55 0.12 -0.20
CA PHE A 130 6.31 0.81 -1.25
C PHE A 130 5.39 1.63 -2.14
N VAL A 131 4.21 1.11 -2.49
CA VAL A 131 3.20 1.89 -3.23
C VAL A 131 2.82 3.15 -2.47
N GLY A 132 2.45 3.02 -1.19
CA GLY A 132 2.01 4.15 -0.37
C GLY A 132 3.08 5.21 -0.12
N MET A 133 4.36 4.82 -0.10
CA MET A 133 5.48 5.71 0.22
C MET A 133 6.18 6.28 -1.01
N HIS A 134 6.22 5.54 -2.11
CA HIS A 134 7.08 5.88 -3.26
C HIS A 134 6.32 6.11 -4.57
N LEU A 135 5.04 5.74 -4.66
CA LEU A 135 4.23 6.01 -5.84
C LEU A 135 3.50 7.35 -5.68
N ARG A 136 3.94 8.37 -6.39
CA ARG A 136 3.26 9.66 -6.44
C ARG A 136 2.21 9.64 -7.55
N ARG A 137 1.02 10.15 -7.26
CA ARG A 137 -0.05 10.17 -8.23
C ARG A 137 -0.35 11.57 -8.76
N PRO A 138 -0.65 11.70 -10.06
CA PRO A 138 -1.26 12.93 -10.58
C PRO A 138 -2.60 13.20 -9.89
N VAL A 139 -2.91 14.47 -9.66
CA VAL A 139 -4.23 14.90 -9.18
C VAL A 139 -5.26 14.59 -10.26
N GLY A 140 -6.33 13.87 -9.93
CA GLY A 140 -7.46 13.59 -10.84
C GLY A 140 -7.72 12.13 -11.18
N GLY A 141 -6.77 11.22 -10.98
CA GLY A 141 -7.02 9.79 -11.10
C GLY A 141 -7.63 9.18 -9.83
N HIS A 142 -8.25 8.02 -9.96
CA HIS A 142 -8.81 7.31 -8.82
C HIS A 142 -7.81 6.29 -8.28
N PHE A 143 -7.78 6.17 -6.97
CA PHE A 143 -6.93 5.24 -6.27
C PHE A 143 -7.80 4.33 -5.39
N PHE A 144 -7.82 3.05 -5.71
CA PHE A 144 -8.61 2.05 -5.02
C PHE A 144 -7.69 1.15 -4.20
N TRP A 145 -8.08 0.91 -2.97
CA TRP A 145 -7.29 0.17 -2.03
C TRP A 145 -8.13 -0.90 -1.33
N SER A 146 -7.79 -2.15 -1.50
CA SER A 146 -8.53 -3.28 -0.93
C SER A 146 -8.09 -3.64 0.49
N HIS A 147 -7.67 -2.65 1.29
CA HIS A 147 -7.00 -2.90 2.55
C HIS A 147 -7.93 -3.03 3.77
N TYR A 148 -9.19 -2.61 3.67
CA TYR A 148 -10.07 -2.53 4.85
C TYR A 148 -10.20 -3.86 5.60
N PHE A 149 -10.37 -4.97 4.88
CA PHE A 149 -10.40 -6.31 5.45
C PHE A 149 -9.01 -6.96 5.49
N GLY A 150 -8.05 -6.44 4.71
CA GLY A 150 -6.68 -6.95 4.63
C GLY A 150 -6.52 -8.26 3.86
N SER A 151 -7.51 -8.67 3.08
CA SER A 151 -7.40 -9.89 2.29
C SER A 151 -6.47 -9.71 1.09
N ILE A 152 -5.62 -10.71 0.88
CA ILE A 152 -4.85 -10.87 -0.36
C ILE A 152 -5.73 -11.48 -1.45
N GLY A 153 -5.35 -11.32 -2.74
CA GLY A 153 -6.10 -11.83 -3.89
C GLY A 153 -7.29 -10.98 -4.33
N TYR A 154 -7.47 -9.78 -3.74
CA TYR A 154 -8.67 -8.97 -3.99
C TYR A 154 -8.50 -7.89 -5.07
N ALA A 155 -7.25 -7.44 -5.32
CA ALA A 155 -7.03 -6.32 -6.22
C ALA A 155 -7.30 -6.68 -7.68
N LEU A 156 -6.92 -7.86 -8.14
CA LEU A 156 -7.19 -8.30 -9.52
C LEU A 156 -8.69 -8.36 -9.81
N PRO A 157 -9.54 -9.08 -9.05
CA PRO A 157 -11.00 -9.08 -9.26
C PRO A 157 -11.61 -7.68 -9.17
N MET A 158 -11.15 -6.83 -8.25
CA MET A 158 -11.61 -5.44 -8.14
C MET A 158 -11.23 -4.64 -9.38
N GLY A 159 -9.99 -4.79 -9.87
CA GLY A 159 -9.51 -4.14 -11.10
C GLY A 159 -10.32 -4.53 -12.32
N ILE A 160 -10.67 -5.82 -12.45
CA ILE A 160 -11.56 -6.32 -13.50
C ILE A 160 -12.93 -5.64 -13.43
N GLY A 161 -13.53 -5.57 -12.23
CA GLY A 161 -14.81 -4.90 -12.03
C GLY A 161 -14.76 -3.41 -12.39
N ILE A 162 -13.70 -2.71 -12.01
CA ILE A 162 -13.50 -1.29 -12.34
C ILE A 162 -13.31 -1.11 -13.85
N ALA A 163 -12.48 -1.92 -14.49
CA ALA A 163 -12.25 -1.84 -15.94
C ALA A 163 -13.53 -2.10 -16.74
N ALA A 164 -14.35 -3.07 -16.32
CA ALA A 164 -15.63 -3.35 -16.93
C ALA A 164 -16.64 -2.19 -16.75
N ALA A 165 -16.63 -1.53 -15.59
CA ALA A 165 -17.53 -0.42 -15.29
C ALA A 165 -17.09 0.93 -15.90
N ARG A 166 -15.82 1.06 -16.30
CA ARG A 166 -15.18 2.31 -16.73
C ARG A 166 -14.32 2.10 -18.00
N PRO A 167 -14.94 1.74 -19.13
CA PRO A 167 -14.22 1.34 -20.35
C PRO A 167 -13.44 2.50 -21.01
N ASP A 168 -13.69 3.73 -20.61
CA ASP A 168 -12.98 4.93 -21.05
C ASP A 168 -11.68 5.23 -20.28
N ARG A 169 -11.39 4.40 -19.27
CA ARG A 169 -10.22 4.56 -18.40
C ARG A 169 -9.35 3.32 -18.43
N ARG A 170 -8.05 3.53 -18.31
CA ARG A 170 -7.09 2.45 -18.09
C ARG A 170 -7.05 2.07 -16.62
N VAL A 171 -7.06 0.77 -16.32
CA VAL A 171 -6.92 0.29 -14.95
C VAL A 171 -5.54 -0.34 -14.77
N THR A 172 -4.80 0.13 -13.77
CA THR A 172 -3.53 -0.47 -13.35
C THR A 172 -3.72 -1.14 -12.01
N VAL A 173 -3.61 -2.46 -11.96
CA VAL A 173 -3.58 -3.26 -10.74
C VAL A 173 -2.13 -3.44 -10.30
N ILE A 174 -1.82 -3.11 -9.05
CA ILE A 174 -0.53 -3.42 -8.43
C ILE A 174 -0.79 -4.50 -7.38
N GLU A 175 -0.21 -5.66 -7.59
CA GLU A 175 -0.47 -6.86 -6.81
C GLU A 175 0.84 -7.54 -6.39
N GLY A 176 0.83 -8.34 -5.32
CA GLY A 176 1.93 -9.20 -4.95
C GLY A 176 1.80 -10.59 -5.57
N ASP A 177 2.92 -11.29 -5.69
CA ASP A 177 2.98 -12.64 -6.26
C ASP A 177 2.12 -13.67 -5.49
N GLY A 178 2.20 -13.69 -4.17
CA GLY A 178 1.34 -14.56 -3.36
C GLY A 178 -0.13 -14.18 -3.43
N SER A 179 -0.41 -12.90 -3.64
CA SER A 179 -1.75 -12.37 -3.73
C SER A 179 -2.40 -12.72 -5.08
N ILE A 180 -1.72 -12.50 -6.20
CA ILE A 180 -2.26 -12.82 -7.54
C ILE A 180 -2.51 -14.32 -7.71
N MET A 181 -1.72 -15.19 -7.06
CA MET A 181 -1.94 -16.64 -7.09
C MET A 181 -3.32 -17.06 -6.59
N MET A 182 -3.94 -16.28 -5.71
CA MET A 182 -5.29 -16.56 -5.20
C MET A 182 -6.41 -16.23 -6.20
N ALA A 183 -6.11 -15.39 -7.19
CA ALA A 183 -7.07 -14.97 -8.21
C ALA A 183 -6.56 -15.22 -9.63
N LEU A 184 -5.56 -16.08 -9.79
CA LEU A 184 -4.88 -16.30 -11.05
C LEU A 184 -5.80 -16.64 -12.23
N PRO A 185 -6.86 -17.48 -12.07
CA PRO A 185 -7.81 -17.79 -13.15
C PRO A 185 -8.54 -16.55 -13.69
N GLU A 186 -8.66 -15.49 -12.91
CA GLU A 186 -9.37 -14.26 -13.31
C GLU A 186 -8.63 -13.48 -14.41
N LEU A 187 -7.36 -13.79 -14.66
CA LEU A 187 -6.64 -13.25 -15.84
C LEU A 187 -7.33 -13.69 -17.15
N GLU A 188 -7.86 -14.92 -17.20
CA GLU A 188 -8.65 -15.37 -18.37
C GLU A 188 -9.91 -14.52 -18.52
N SER A 189 -10.62 -14.25 -17.44
CA SER A 189 -11.82 -13.43 -17.47
C SER A 189 -11.52 -12.03 -18.01
N ALA A 190 -10.41 -11.40 -17.59
CA ALA A 190 -9.98 -10.10 -18.08
C ALA A 190 -9.63 -10.14 -19.58
N ALA A 191 -8.89 -11.17 -20.03
CA ALA A 191 -8.50 -11.36 -21.42
C ALA A 191 -9.71 -11.60 -22.32
N ARG A 192 -10.59 -12.52 -21.92
CA ARG A 192 -11.81 -12.87 -22.68
C ARG A 192 -12.78 -11.69 -22.80
N LEU A 193 -12.84 -10.84 -21.80
CA LEU A 193 -13.67 -9.63 -21.83
C LEU A 193 -13.01 -8.45 -22.57
N GLY A 194 -11.76 -8.60 -23.00
CA GLY A 194 -11.01 -7.55 -23.71
C GLY A 194 -10.83 -6.27 -22.89
N LEU A 195 -10.67 -6.40 -21.57
CA LEU A 195 -10.57 -5.24 -20.68
C LEU A 195 -9.21 -4.56 -20.81
N ASP A 196 -9.19 -3.22 -20.84
CA ASP A 196 -7.96 -2.42 -20.78
C ASP A 196 -7.40 -2.45 -19.34
N LEU A 197 -6.62 -3.51 -19.06
CA LEU A 197 -6.15 -3.85 -17.74
C LEU A 197 -4.64 -4.14 -17.74
N ARG A 198 -3.88 -3.31 -17.05
CA ARG A 198 -2.47 -3.55 -16.76
C ARG A 198 -2.33 -4.10 -15.34
N VAL A 199 -1.65 -5.24 -15.22
CA VAL A 199 -1.36 -5.87 -13.92
C VAL A 199 0.14 -5.86 -13.70
N VAL A 200 0.60 -5.16 -12.68
CA VAL A 200 2.00 -5.10 -12.26
C VAL A 200 2.15 -5.96 -11.01
N VAL A 201 2.82 -7.10 -11.16
CA VAL A 201 3.05 -8.02 -10.06
C VAL A 201 4.41 -7.73 -9.44
N ILE A 202 4.42 -7.24 -8.21
CA ILE A 202 5.64 -7.07 -7.42
C ILE A 202 5.99 -8.43 -6.83
N ASN A 203 6.93 -9.11 -7.49
CA ASN A 203 7.22 -10.51 -7.26
C ASN A 203 8.57 -10.67 -6.55
N ASP A 204 8.51 -10.85 -5.24
CA ASP A 204 9.67 -11.11 -4.38
C ASP A 204 9.85 -12.62 -4.08
N GLN A 205 9.00 -13.48 -4.67
CA GLN A 205 8.95 -14.93 -4.45
C GLN A 205 8.80 -15.29 -2.97
N ALA A 206 7.96 -14.53 -2.26
CA ALA A 206 7.70 -14.75 -0.86
C ALA A 206 6.33 -14.18 -0.43
N LEU A 207 5.82 -14.67 0.66
CA LEU A 207 4.87 -13.93 1.48
C LEU A 207 5.66 -12.88 2.27
N GLY A 208 6.09 -11.79 1.58
CA GLY A 208 7.06 -10.83 2.10
C GLY A 208 6.69 -10.24 3.46
N ALA A 209 5.40 -9.96 3.70
CA ALA A 209 4.92 -9.51 4.99
C ALA A 209 5.22 -10.50 6.12
N GLU A 210 4.94 -11.78 5.88
CA GLU A 210 5.16 -12.84 6.87
C GLU A 210 6.65 -13.14 7.03
N MET A 211 7.40 -13.15 5.94
CA MET A 211 8.85 -13.32 5.94
C MET A 211 9.53 -12.29 6.87
N HIS A 212 9.20 -11.02 6.73
CA HIS A 212 9.77 -9.97 7.57
C HIS A 212 9.31 -10.04 9.03
N LYS A 213 8.06 -10.44 9.29
CA LYS A 213 7.58 -10.66 10.66
C LYS A 213 8.33 -11.80 11.33
N LEU A 214 8.52 -12.93 10.64
CA LEU A 214 9.31 -14.05 11.16
C LEU A 214 10.74 -13.62 11.50
N ARG A 215 11.40 -12.87 10.60
CA ARG A 215 12.73 -12.30 10.86
C ARG A 215 12.75 -11.39 12.08
N ALA A 216 11.73 -10.54 12.25
CA ALA A 216 11.65 -9.60 13.37
C ALA A 216 11.58 -10.29 14.74
N ILE A 217 11.04 -11.49 14.80
CA ILE A 217 10.93 -12.29 16.04
C ILE A 217 11.98 -13.40 16.13
N GLY A 218 12.95 -13.43 15.22
CA GLY A 218 14.07 -14.37 15.23
C GLY A 218 13.71 -15.79 14.78
N LEU A 219 12.62 -15.97 14.03
CA LEU A 219 12.23 -17.24 13.43
C LEU A 219 12.77 -17.37 12.00
N ASP A 220 12.88 -18.61 11.51
CA ASP A 220 13.30 -18.90 10.15
C ASP A 220 12.22 -18.40 9.15
N PRO A 221 12.58 -17.54 8.20
CA PRO A 221 11.65 -17.07 7.19
C PRO A 221 11.43 -18.04 6.02
N ALA A 222 12.08 -19.20 6.01
CA ALA A 222 12.05 -20.14 4.87
C ALA A 222 10.63 -20.58 4.51
N ASP A 223 9.75 -20.77 5.50
CA ASP A 223 8.36 -21.19 5.29
C ASP A 223 7.52 -20.10 4.60
N ALA A 224 7.99 -18.86 4.57
CA ALA A 224 7.34 -17.77 3.84
C ALA A 224 7.86 -17.61 2.39
N HIS A 225 8.83 -18.40 1.97
CA HIS A 225 9.28 -18.38 0.57
C HIS A 225 8.24 -19.06 -0.33
N LEU A 226 7.92 -18.42 -1.43
CA LEU A 226 6.87 -18.86 -2.36
C LEU A 226 7.45 -18.86 -3.78
N PRO A 227 7.99 -19.99 -4.26
CA PRO A 227 8.39 -20.09 -5.67
C PRO A 227 7.16 -19.87 -6.56
N THR A 228 7.21 -18.85 -7.41
CA THR A 228 6.11 -18.47 -8.29
C THR A 228 6.48 -18.63 -9.75
N PRO A 229 5.50 -18.87 -10.64
CA PRO A 229 5.73 -18.95 -12.08
C PRO A 229 6.14 -17.57 -12.65
N ASP A 230 6.46 -17.53 -13.95
CA ASP A 230 6.45 -16.32 -14.76
C ASP A 230 4.99 -15.92 -15.04
N PHE A 231 4.49 -14.91 -14.36
CA PHE A 231 3.11 -14.45 -14.52
C PHE A 231 2.84 -13.81 -15.88
N GLY A 232 3.86 -13.24 -16.54
CA GLY A 232 3.76 -12.80 -17.91
C GLY A 232 3.52 -13.95 -18.88
N ALA A 233 4.23 -15.08 -18.68
CA ALA A 233 3.99 -16.29 -19.45
C ALA A 233 2.60 -16.88 -19.21
N VAL A 234 2.15 -16.89 -17.96
CA VAL A 234 0.79 -17.34 -17.61
C VAL A 234 -0.26 -16.48 -18.30
N ALA A 235 -0.11 -15.16 -18.29
CA ALA A 235 -1.03 -14.25 -18.96
C ALA A 235 -1.13 -14.54 -20.47
N ARG A 236 0.01 -14.83 -21.14
CA ARG A 236 0.02 -15.18 -22.56
C ARG A 236 -0.75 -16.49 -22.84
N VAL A 237 -0.66 -17.47 -21.96
CA VAL A 237 -1.43 -18.74 -22.10
C VAL A 237 -2.93 -18.50 -21.91
N LEU A 238 -3.30 -17.54 -21.05
CA LEU A 238 -4.69 -17.19 -20.75
C LEU A 238 -5.30 -16.15 -21.71
N GLY A 239 -4.61 -15.82 -22.82
CA GLY A 239 -5.14 -14.97 -23.88
C GLY A 239 -4.81 -13.48 -23.74
N GLY A 240 -4.00 -13.10 -22.75
CA GLY A 240 -3.43 -11.76 -22.59
C GLY A 240 -2.04 -11.64 -23.21
N THR A 241 -1.33 -10.59 -22.80
CA THR A 241 0.09 -10.40 -23.04
C THR A 241 0.84 -10.24 -21.73
N GLY A 242 2.16 -10.37 -21.75
CA GLY A 242 2.92 -10.12 -20.54
C GLY A 242 4.41 -10.31 -20.71
N ASP A 243 5.13 -9.73 -19.78
CA ASP A 243 6.58 -9.74 -19.69
C ASP A 243 7.04 -10.15 -18.28
N LEU A 244 8.22 -10.77 -18.23
CA LEU A 244 8.98 -10.93 -17.00
C LEU A 244 10.13 -9.92 -17.05
N VAL A 245 10.26 -9.09 -16.03
CA VAL A 245 11.27 -8.04 -15.95
C VAL A 245 12.05 -8.15 -14.64
N THR A 246 13.35 -7.89 -14.70
CA THR A 246 14.28 -8.04 -13.57
C THR A 246 14.99 -6.74 -13.22
N ASP A 247 14.82 -5.69 -14.04
CA ASP A 247 15.48 -4.41 -13.90
C ASP A 247 14.59 -3.23 -14.33
N ALA A 248 15.06 -2.02 -14.09
CA ALA A 248 14.30 -0.80 -14.34
C ALA A 248 14.09 -0.52 -15.84
N GLU A 249 15.04 -0.90 -16.69
CA GLU A 249 14.95 -0.70 -18.14
C GLU A 249 13.91 -1.62 -18.74
N GLY A 250 13.93 -2.91 -18.40
CA GLY A 250 12.94 -3.89 -18.81
C GLY A 250 11.54 -3.50 -18.37
N LEU A 251 11.39 -2.98 -17.14
CA LEU A 251 10.11 -2.47 -16.66
C LEU A 251 9.64 -1.28 -17.51
N ALA A 252 10.51 -0.32 -17.80
CA ALA A 252 10.17 0.84 -18.62
C ALA A 252 9.76 0.41 -20.04
N LEU A 253 10.51 -0.50 -20.68
CA LEU A 253 10.21 -1.03 -22.02
C LEU A 253 8.86 -1.76 -22.07
N SER A 254 8.51 -2.51 -21.04
CA SER A 254 7.20 -3.18 -20.96
C SER A 254 6.06 -2.17 -20.81
N LEU A 255 6.26 -1.13 -19.97
CA LEU A 255 5.29 -0.06 -19.78
C LEU A 255 5.11 0.81 -21.04
N ASP A 256 6.18 1.08 -21.81
CA ASP A 256 6.13 1.82 -23.08
C ASP A 256 5.27 1.11 -24.11
N ARG A 257 5.41 -0.21 -24.26
CA ARG A 257 4.58 -1.01 -25.16
C ARG A 257 3.08 -0.88 -24.84
N TYR A 258 2.75 -0.80 -23.57
CA TYR A 258 1.37 -0.60 -23.15
C TYR A 258 0.90 0.86 -23.32
N ALA A 259 1.81 1.83 -23.30
CA ALA A 259 1.50 3.24 -23.49
C ALA A 259 1.10 3.59 -24.94
N ASP A 260 1.65 2.90 -25.93
CA ASP A 260 1.50 3.18 -27.38
C ASP A 260 0.15 2.73 -27.99
N GLY A 261 -0.95 2.89 -27.24
CA GLY A 261 -2.30 2.58 -27.72
C GLY A 261 -2.67 1.11 -27.62
N TRP A 262 -1.88 0.31 -26.94
CA TRP A 262 -2.25 -1.06 -26.58
C TRP A 262 -3.49 -1.07 -25.68
N SER A 263 -4.42 -1.96 -25.96
CA SER A 263 -5.56 -2.25 -25.10
C SER A 263 -5.65 -3.76 -24.85
N GLY A 264 -6.29 -4.15 -23.78
CA GLY A 264 -6.44 -5.54 -23.36
C GLY A 264 -5.66 -5.84 -22.07
N LEU A 265 -5.59 -7.13 -21.73
CA LEU A 265 -4.84 -7.59 -20.56
C LEU A 265 -3.34 -7.59 -20.82
N HIS A 266 -2.59 -6.89 -20.00
CA HIS A 266 -1.12 -6.95 -19.97
C HIS A 266 -0.61 -7.18 -18.54
N VAL A 267 0.19 -8.24 -18.34
CA VAL A 267 0.76 -8.59 -17.02
C VAL A 267 2.27 -8.40 -17.06
N ILE A 268 2.78 -7.61 -16.13
CA ILE A 268 4.22 -7.39 -15.95
C ILE A 268 4.64 -8.06 -14.64
N ASP A 269 5.39 -9.15 -14.74
CA ASP A 269 6.00 -9.85 -13.60
C ASP A 269 7.32 -9.15 -13.27
N VAL A 270 7.32 -8.32 -12.22
CA VAL A 270 8.48 -7.53 -11.79
C VAL A 270 9.20 -8.28 -10.67
N ARG A 271 10.34 -8.88 -10.99
CA ARG A 271 11.17 -9.57 -9.99
C ARG A 271 11.87 -8.57 -9.10
N THR A 272 11.52 -8.59 -7.81
CA THR A 272 12.05 -7.65 -6.83
C THR A 272 12.85 -8.33 -5.73
N ASP A 273 13.74 -7.57 -5.07
CA ASP A 273 14.54 -8.09 -3.97
C ASP A 273 13.69 -8.21 -2.69
N ARG A 274 13.44 -9.45 -2.26
CA ARG A 274 12.74 -9.80 -1.03
C ARG A 274 13.40 -9.29 0.25
N ASN A 275 14.68 -8.91 0.19
CA ASN A 275 15.42 -8.45 1.36
C ASN A 275 15.25 -6.96 1.60
N VAL A 276 14.67 -6.22 0.66
CA VAL A 276 14.38 -4.81 0.85
C VAL A 276 13.19 -4.68 1.80
N LEU A 277 13.50 -4.26 3.03
CA LEU A 277 12.50 -4.00 4.07
C LEU A 277 11.97 -2.57 3.92
N SER A 278 10.65 -2.42 3.85
CA SER A 278 10.06 -1.08 3.81
C SER A 278 10.20 -0.35 5.13
N GLU A 279 10.30 0.97 5.08
CA GLU A 279 10.45 1.84 6.25
C GLU A 279 9.25 1.71 7.20
N MET A 280 8.06 1.46 6.66
CA MET A 280 6.85 1.23 7.45
C MET A 280 6.98 -0.08 8.25
N TYR A 281 7.36 -1.17 7.60
CA TYR A 281 7.56 -2.46 8.28
C TYR A 281 8.72 -2.41 9.28
N GLN A 282 9.79 -1.69 8.93
CA GLN A 282 10.90 -1.48 9.86
C GLN A 282 10.43 -0.79 11.15
N LYS A 283 9.60 0.25 11.04
CA LYS A 283 9.04 0.94 12.22
C LYS A 283 8.08 0.08 12.99
N LEU A 284 7.19 -0.65 12.31
CA LEU A 284 6.14 -1.45 12.94
C LEU A 284 6.69 -2.70 13.65
N HIS A 285 7.68 -3.37 13.06
CA HIS A 285 8.12 -4.68 13.53
C HIS A 285 9.53 -4.69 14.13
N PHE A 286 10.40 -3.74 13.77
CA PHE A 286 11.79 -3.70 14.24
C PHE A 286 12.10 -2.47 15.10
N GLY A 287 11.32 -1.39 15.02
CA GLY A 287 11.57 -0.13 15.72
C GLY A 287 10.98 -0.03 17.12
N GLN A 288 10.07 -0.92 17.49
CA GLN A 288 9.55 -1.01 18.85
C GLN A 288 10.31 -2.13 19.59
N LYS A 289 10.95 -1.80 20.71
CA LYS A 289 11.33 -2.83 21.68
C LYS A 289 10.05 -3.58 22.01
N HIS A 290 9.97 -4.85 21.62
CA HIS A 290 8.82 -5.70 21.92
C HIS A 290 8.46 -5.54 23.39
N GLN A 291 7.34 -4.90 23.67
CA GLN A 291 6.70 -5.03 24.96
C GLN A 291 6.19 -6.47 25.02
N ALA A 292 6.84 -7.25 25.85
CA ALA A 292 6.57 -8.60 26.29
C ALA A 292 6.17 -9.62 25.18
N PRO A 293 6.79 -10.77 25.15
CA PRO A 293 6.32 -11.86 24.30
C PRO A 293 4.86 -12.10 24.69
N HIS A 294 3.98 -12.13 23.68
CA HIS A 294 2.66 -12.74 23.86
C HIS A 294 2.91 -14.04 24.60
N GLN A 295 2.32 -14.18 25.79
CA GLN A 295 2.44 -15.38 26.57
C GLN A 295 2.24 -16.55 25.62
N ARG A 296 3.27 -17.38 25.46
CA ARG A 296 3.13 -18.63 24.75
C ARG A 296 1.96 -19.33 25.43
N LEU A 297 0.87 -19.49 24.68
CA LEU A 297 -0.18 -20.41 25.12
C LEU A 297 0.55 -21.73 25.39
N PRO A 298 0.42 -22.33 26.56
CA PRO A 298 1.03 -23.61 26.83
C PRO A 298 0.52 -24.56 25.74
N VAL A 299 1.44 -25.19 25.02
CA VAL A 299 1.13 -26.31 24.14
C VAL A 299 0.63 -27.39 25.09
N THR A 300 -0.69 -27.52 25.20
CA THR A 300 -1.30 -28.64 25.87
C THR A 300 -1.13 -29.87 24.98
N GLY A 301 -0.09 -30.62 25.20
CA GLY A 301 0.22 -31.81 24.43
C GLY A 301 1.39 -32.56 24.99
N ASP A 302 1.28 -33.03 26.21
CA ASP A 302 2.00 -34.20 26.67
C ASP A 302 1.17 -34.89 27.80
N SER A 303 0.31 -35.74 27.33
CA SER A 303 -0.18 -36.85 28.15
C SER A 303 0.02 -38.13 27.34
N ALA A 304 1.16 -38.75 27.56
CA ALA A 304 1.35 -40.17 27.44
C ALA A 304 1.57 -40.72 28.84
N PRO A 305 1.42 -42.02 29.02
CA PRO A 305 0.83 -43.13 28.28
C PRO A 305 -0.53 -43.56 28.78
#